data_cb2b0020c81668b3b840df03abc39c7d
#
_entry.id   cb2b0020c81668b3b840df03abc39c7d
#
_cell.length_a   1.000
_cell.length_b   1.000
_cell.length_c   1.000
_cell.angle_alpha   90.00
_cell.angle_beta   90.00
_cell.angle_gamma   90.00
#
_symmetry.space_group_name_H-M   'P 1'
#
loop_
_entity.id
_entity.type
_entity.pdbx_description
1 polymer ?
#
loop_
_entity_poly.entity_id
_entity_poly.type
_entity_poly.pdbx_seq_one_letter_code
_entity_poly.pdbx_strand_id
1 'polypeptide(L)'
;MQTFYGKSHILHNVGLTVNEGEIVVLLGRNGAGKTTTLRSIMGLTPPREGSVNLFGTEASRMPPYKVAELGVGYVPEGRKIFANLTVEDNLRVPLARPGAWTTKRVFETFPRLAERRDNRGRQLSGGEQEMLSIARALLLNPKLLLLDEPSQGLAPLLVKEVFQIIQAMRKEGIAVLLVEQNVRVSLAIADRAYVLDDGAIVYSGAAAELASDEDRVRSMAGASAKEWAQ
;
A
#
# COMPACT_ATOMS: atom_id res chain seq x y z
N MET A 1 -7.74 14.40 -9.11
CA MET A 1 -6.44 14.97 -8.64
C MET A 1 -5.55 15.23 -9.83
N GLN A 2 -4.90 16.40 -9.88
CA GLN A 2 -3.82 16.73 -10.82
C GLN A 2 -2.56 17.01 -10.02
N THR A 3 -1.53 16.20 -10.18
CA THR A 3 -0.31 16.27 -9.37
C THR A 3 0.92 16.49 -10.23
N PHE A 4 1.84 17.31 -9.73
CA PHE A 4 3.03 17.74 -10.43
C PHE A 4 4.29 17.59 -9.58
N TYR A 5 5.40 17.24 -10.21
CA TYR A 5 6.75 17.46 -9.69
C TYR A 5 7.40 18.62 -10.41
N GLY A 6 7.50 19.78 -9.75
CA GLY A 6 7.94 20.99 -10.42
C GLY A 6 7.03 21.36 -11.60
N LYS A 7 7.56 21.30 -12.83
CA LYS A 7 6.81 21.54 -14.07
C LYS A 7 6.23 20.26 -14.70
N SER A 8 6.68 19.09 -14.25
CA SER A 8 6.25 17.81 -14.83
C SER A 8 4.88 17.43 -14.28
N HIS A 9 3.89 17.30 -15.16
CA HIS A 9 2.55 16.86 -14.84
C HIS A 9 2.55 15.32 -14.81
N ILE A 10 2.23 14.73 -13.65
CA ILE A 10 2.34 13.29 -13.45
C ILE A 10 0.97 12.62 -13.34
N LEU A 11 0.01 13.25 -12.64
CA LEU A 11 -1.35 12.71 -12.54
C LEU A 11 -2.32 13.60 -13.29
N HIS A 12 -2.98 13.01 -14.29
CA HIS A 12 -3.90 13.65 -15.20
C HIS A 12 -5.35 13.31 -14.81
N ASN A 13 -5.94 14.16 -13.98
CA ASN A 13 -7.32 14.01 -13.52
C ASN A 13 -7.65 12.64 -12.87
N VAL A 14 -6.70 12.09 -12.11
CA VAL A 14 -6.88 10.80 -11.43
C VAL A 14 -7.99 10.92 -10.39
N GLY A 15 -8.99 10.03 -10.47
CA GLY A 15 -10.08 9.88 -9.52
C GLY A 15 -10.24 8.42 -9.11
N LEU A 16 -10.28 8.15 -7.82
CA LEU A 16 -10.54 6.82 -7.27
C LEU A 16 -11.30 6.95 -5.94
N THR A 17 -11.95 5.88 -5.55
CA THR A 17 -12.64 5.75 -4.26
C THR A 17 -12.27 4.44 -3.60
N VAL A 18 -12.18 4.44 -2.29
CA VAL A 18 -12.00 3.24 -1.45
C VAL A 18 -13.05 3.29 -0.36
N ASN A 19 -13.85 2.23 -0.25
CA ASN A 19 -14.89 2.13 0.78
C ASN A 19 -14.33 1.44 2.04
N GLU A 20 -15.04 1.56 3.14
CA GLU A 20 -14.69 0.89 4.40
C GLU A 20 -14.64 -0.64 4.21
N GLY A 21 -13.59 -1.28 4.73
CA GLY A 21 -13.40 -2.72 4.61
C GLY A 21 -13.21 -3.24 3.18
N GLU A 22 -12.87 -2.37 2.23
CA GLU A 22 -12.62 -2.71 0.83
C GLU A 22 -11.12 -2.81 0.55
N ILE A 23 -10.71 -3.80 -0.24
CA ILE A 23 -9.39 -3.83 -0.86
C ILE A 23 -9.52 -3.33 -2.30
N VAL A 24 -8.92 -2.18 -2.57
CA VAL A 24 -8.80 -1.61 -3.91
C VAL A 24 -7.37 -1.73 -4.38
N VAL A 25 -7.15 -2.25 -5.58
CA VAL A 25 -5.82 -2.29 -6.18
C VAL A 25 -5.69 -1.22 -7.27
N LEU A 26 -4.57 -0.50 -7.24
CA LEU A 26 -4.14 0.42 -8.30
C LEU A 26 -2.99 -0.23 -9.07
N LEU A 27 -3.30 -0.72 -10.25
CA LEU A 27 -2.37 -1.36 -11.17
C LEU A 27 -1.82 -0.38 -12.18
N GLY A 28 -0.69 -0.68 -12.76
CA GLY A 28 -0.07 0.12 -13.83
C GLY A 28 1.42 -0.14 -13.96
N ARG A 29 1.98 0.25 -15.10
CA ARG A 29 3.41 0.09 -15.40
C ARG A 29 4.27 0.96 -14.48
N ASN A 30 5.58 0.69 -14.46
CA ASN A 30 6.54 1.56 -13.77
C ASN A 30 6.50 2.95 -14.40
N GLY A 31 6.46 3.98 -13.54
CA GLY A 31 6.35 5.37 -13.99
C GLY A 31 4.92 5.84 -14.30
N ALA A 32 3.89 4.99 -14.26
CA ALA A 32 2.51 5.39 -14.55
C ALA A 32 1.90 6.38 -13.54
N GLY A 33 2.54 6.60 -12.38
CA GLY A 33 2.06 7.55 -11.36
C GLY A 33 1.48 6.91 -10.09
N LYS A 34 1.59 5.58 -9.92
CA LYS A 34 1.02 4.84 -8.77
C LYS A 34 1.49 5.38 -7.41
N THR A 35 2.80 5.39 -7.17
CA THR A 35 3.41 5.97 -5.95
C THR A 35 3.04 7.44 -5.78
N THR A 36 2.97 8.21 -6.88
CA THR A 36 2.55 9.62 -6.85
C THR A 36 1.12 9.75 -6.36
N THR A 37 0.23 8.83 -6.74
CA THR A 37 -1.16 8.80 -6.25
C THR A 37 -1.20 8.63 -4.73
N LEU A 38 -0.48 7.65 -4.17
CA LEU A 38 -0.39 7.46 -2.71
C LEU A 38 0.23 8.66 -2.01
N ARG A 39 1.29 9.22 -2.56
CA ARG A 39 1.95 10.42 -2.03
C ARG A 39 1.04 11.64 -2.05
N SER A 40 0.17 11.77 -3.07
CA SER A 40 -0.82 12.84 -3.15
C SER A 40 -1.89 12.70 -2.07
N ILE A 41 -2.38 11.48 -1.84
CA ILE A 41 -3.35 11.18 -0.77
C ILE A 41 -2.74 11.49 0.60
N MET A 42 -1.47 11.12 0.83
CA MET A 42 -0.76 11.36 2.09
C MET A 42 -0.33 12.82 2.31
N GLY A 43 -0.55 13.71 1.35
CA GLY A 43 -0.08 15.10 1.46
C GLY A 43 1.45 15.27 1.33
N LEU A 44 2.18 14.20 0.92
CA LEU A 44 3.62 14.25 0.65
C LEU A 44 3.94 14.97 -0.67
N THR A 45 3.01 14.90 -1.62
CA THR A 45 3.05 15.60 -2.90
C THR A 45 1.64 16.09 -3.20
N PRO A 46 1.19 17.19 -2.57
CA PRO A 46 -0.21 17.63 -2.67
C PRO A 46 -0.63 17.90 -4.11
N PRO A 47 -1.85 17.55 -4.52
CA PRO A 47 -2.34 17.86 -5.85
C PRO A 47 -2.46 19.39 -6.01
N ARG A 48 -2.15 19.89 -7.20
CA ARG A 48 -2.36 21.32 -7.53
C ARG A 48 -3.84 21.63 -7.73
N GLU A 49 -4.56 20.68 -8.34
CA GLU A 49 -5.98 20.80 -8.64
C GLU A 49 -6.70 19.50 -8.27
N GLY A 50 -8.01 19.63 -8.03
CA GLY A 50 -8.83 18.54 -7.53
C GLY A 50 -8.80 18.44 -6.01
N SER A 51 -9.38 17.38 -5.47
CA SER A 51 -9.57 17.18 -4.03
C SER A 51 -9.17 15.78 -3.57
N VAL A 52 -8.80 15.68 -2.30
CA VAL A 52 -8.62 14.43 -1.56
C VAL A 52 -9.54 14.49 -0.35
N ASN A 53 -10.58 13.65 -0.35
CA ASN A 53 -11.50 13.53 0.79
C ASN A 53 -11.18 12.25 1.55
N LEU A 54 -10.93 12.37 2.84
CA LEU A 54 -10.64 11.25 3.74
C LEU A 54 -11.67 11.25 4.88
N PHE A 55 -12.52 10.23 4.89
CA PHE A 55 -13.55 10.05 5.92
C PHE A 55 -14.46 11.28 6.09
N GLY A 56 -14.83 11.93 4.98
CA GLY A 56 -15.64 13.15 4.97
C GLY A 56 -14.87 14.45 5.20
N THR A 57 -13.55 14.37 5.40
CA THR A 57 -12.68 15.53 5.64
C THR A 57 -11.84 15.85 4.39
N GLU A 58 -11.85 17.12 3.97
CA GLU A 58 -10.99 17.61 2.88
C GLU A 58 -9.53 17.63 3.33
N ALA A 59 -8.67 16.85 2.67
CA ALA A 59 -7.29 16.62 3.06
C ALA A 59 -6.24 17.11 2.06
N SER A 60 -6.63 17.64 0.89
CA SER A 60 -5.72 17.97 -0.22
C SER A 60 -4.56 18.89 0.15
N ARG A 61 -4.73 19.72 1.17
CA ARG A 61 -3.71 20.68 1.65
C ARG A 61 -3.20 20.36 3.06
N MET A 62 -3.59 19.22 3.60
CA MET A 62 -3.13 18.80 4.92
C MET A 62 -1.68 18.32 4.87
N PRO A 63 -0.86 18.67 5.88
CA PRO A 63 0.47 18.07 6.01
C PRO A 63 0.34 16.57 6.36
N PRO A 64 1.34 15.73 5.99
CA PRO A 64 1.27 14.27 6.13
C PRO A 64 0.91 13.77 7.54
N TYR A 65 1.42 14.44 8.58
CA TYR A 65 1.10 14.03 9.96
C TYR A 65 -0.39 14.23 10.31
N LYS A 66 -1.04 15.26 9.74
CA LYS A 66 -2.49 15.47 9.92
C LYS A 66 -3.30 14.42 9.15
N VAL A 67 -2.86 14.04 7.95
CA VAL A 67 -3.47 12.93 7.20
C VAL A 67 -3.37 11.63 8.01
N ALA A 68 -2.21 11.35 8.60
CA ALA A 68 -2.05 10.20 9.48
C ALA A 68 -2.98 10.30 10.71
N GLU A 69 -3.18 11.49 11.29
CA GLU A 69 -4.11 11.72 12.41
C GLU A 69 -5.57 11.43 12.04
N LEU A 70 -5.98 11.54 10.78
CA LEU A 70 -7.32 11.13 10.34
C LEU A 70 -7.53 9.61 10.35
N GLY A 71 -6.45 8.83 10.45
CA GLY A 71 -6.51 7.37 10.46
C GLY A 71 -5.99 6.74 9.17
N VAL A 72 -5.05 7.38 8.48
CA VAL A 72 -4.37 6.81 7.31
C VAL A 72 -3.00 6.27 7.72
N GLY A 73 -2.78 4.97 7.49
CA GLY A 73 -1.47 4.33 7.56
C GLY A 73 -0.83 4.30 6.18
N TYR A 74 0.49 4.48 6.09
CA TYR A 74 1.23 4.44 4.83
C TYR A 74 2.48 3.58 4.93
N VAL A 75 2.60 2.61 4.06
CA VAL A 75 3.78 1.76 3.87
C VAL A 75 4.37 2.12 2.51
N PRO A 76 5.44 2.92 2.47
CA PRO A 76 6.08 3.34 1.23
C PRO A 76 6.95 2.22 0.65
N GLU A 77 7.17 2.25 -0.65
CA GLU A 77 8.10 1.39 -1.36
C GLU A 77 9.50 1.42 -0.72
N GLY A 78 10.19 0.29 -0.73
CA GLY A 78 11.58 0.17 -0.32
C GLY A 78 11.78 0.01 1.18
N ARG A 79 10.81 -0.59 1.89
CA ARG A 79 10.99 -1.08 3.27
C ARG A 79 11.57 -0.02 4.20
N LYS A 80 10.91 1.14 4.33
CA LYS A 80 11.41 2.32 5.08
C LYS A 80 11.38 2.09 6.59
N ILE A 81 12.19 1.13 7.07
CA ILE A 81 12.42 0.86 8.49
C ILE A 81 13.67 1.60 9.01
N PHE A 82 13.81 1.68 10.33
CA PHE A 82 15.02 2.20 10.96
C PHE A 82 16.05 1.09 11.12
N ALA A 83 17.00 1.03 10.19
CA ALA A 83 17.98 -0.06 10.06
C ALA A 83 18.84 -0.29 11.32
N ASN A 84 19.10 0.75 12.10
CA ASN A 84 19.95 0.69 13.30
C ASN A 84 19.17 0.45 14.61
N LEU A 85 17.85 0.59 14.58
CA LEU A 85 16.98 0.27 15.72
C LEU A 85 16.63 -1.23 15.72
N THR A 86 16.36 -1.78 16.90
CA THR A 86 15.81 -3.13 17.04
C THR A 86 14.40 -3.21 16.44
N VAL A 87 13.88 -4.42 16.25
CA VAL A 87 12.48 -4.62 15.87
C VAL A 87 11.57 -3.94 16.87
N GLU A 88 11.79 -4.18 18.16
CA GLU A 88 10.99 -3.58 19.23
C GLU A 88 11.07 -2.05 19.21
N ASP A 89 12.25 -1.48 19.06
CA ASP A 89 12.39 -0.02 18.99
C ASP A 89 11.73 0.56 17.73
N ASN A 90 11.81 -0.12 16.59
CA ASN A 90 11.07 0.26 15.38
C ASN A 90 9.57 0.33 15.64
N LEU A 91 9.01 -0.63 16.40
CA LEU A 91 7.59 -0.66 16.76
C LEU A 91 7.20 0.41 17.78
N ARG A 92 8.15 0.97 18.53
CA ARG A 92 7.91 2.08 19.47
C ARG A 92 7.92 3.46 18.82
N VAL A 93 8.50 3.59 17.61
CA VAL A 93 8.58 4.90 16.91
C VAL A 93 7.20 5.48 16.57
N PRO A 94 6.22 4.71 16.05
CA PRO A 94 4.90 5.25 15.81
C PRO A 94 4.26 5.69 17.13
N LEU A 95 3.61 6.87 17.14
CA LEU A 95 2.72 7.24 18.23
C LEU A 95 1.52 6.29 18.22
N ALA A 96 1.62 5.21 19.00
CA ALA A 96 0.59 4.21 19.08
C ALA A 96 -0.75 4.86 19.48
N ARG A 97 -1.79 4.57 18.71
CA ARG A 97 -3.15 5.05 19.00
C ARG A 97 -3.91 3.96 19.76
N PRO A 98 -4.85 4.34 20.62
CA PRO A 98 -5.77 3.37 21.20
C PRO A 98 -6.50 2.60 20.11
N GLY A 99 -6.54 1.28 20.22
CA GLY A 99 -7.23 0.42 19.26
C GLY A 99 -6.83 -1.05 19.38
N ALA A 100 -7.27 -1.84 18.41
CA ALA A 100 -7.05 -3.27 18.38
C ALA A 100 -5.58 -3.65 18.13
N TRP A 101 -4.82 -2.81 17.40
CA TRP A 101 -3.42 -3.06 17.08
C TRP A 101 -2.51 -2.51 18.18
N THR A 102 -2.00 -3.43 19.00
CA THR A 102 -1.00 -3.20 20.04
C THR A 102 0.30 -3.90 19.68
N THR A 103 1.42 -3.52 20.30
CA THR A 103 2.70 -4.23 20.11
C THR A 103 2.59 -5.73 20.40
N LYS A 104 1.79 -6.12 21.41
CA LYS A 104 1.51 -7.53 21.74
C LYS A 104 0.86 -8.21 20.52
N ARG A 105 -0.21 -7.63 19.98
CA ARG A 105 -0.91 -8.18 18.83
C ARG A 105 -0.05 -8.24 17.57
N VAL A 106 0.82 -7.24 17.36
CA VAL A 106 1.81 -7.28 16.28
C VAL A 106 2.69 -8.53 16.38
N PHE A 107 3.23 -8.84 17.55
CA PHE A 107 4.06 -10.03 17.72
C PHE A 107 3.26 -11.34 17.60
N GLU A 108 1.98 -11.36 17.97
CA GLU A 108 1.09 -12.51 17.74
C GLU A 108 0.79 -12.71 16.23
N THR A 109 0.63 -11.62 15.48
CA THR A 109 0.32 -11.65 14.03
C THR A 109 1.55 -11.90 13.18
N PHE A 110 2.72 -11.44 13.63
CA PHE A 110 4.00 -11.55 12.93
C PHE A 110 5.02 -12.35 13.77
N PRO A 111 4.89 -13.70 13.88
CA PRO A 111 5.76 -14.50 14.75
C PRO A 111 7.25 -14.34 14.43
N ARG A 112 7.62 -14.17 13.14
CA ARG A 112 9.02 -13.93 12.74
C ARG A 112 9.59 -12.64 13.33
N LEU A 113 8.76 -11.60 13.50
CA LEU A 113 9.19 -10.36 14.16
C LEU A 113 9.36 -10.56 15.67
N ALA A 114 8.52 -11.40 16.29
CA ALA A 114 8.66 -11.77 17.69
C ALA A 114 9.98 -12.52 17.97
N GLU A 115 10.34 -13.48 17.12
CA GLU A 115 11.61 -14.23 17.18
C GLU A 115 12.83 -13.32 16.98
N ARG A 116 12.67 -12.23 16.25
CA ARG A 116 13.72 -11.27 15.91
C ARG A 116 13.64 -9.96 16.70
N ARG A 117 12.92 -9.97 17.83
CA ARG A 117 12.59 -8.77 18.61
C ARG A 117 13.77 -7.87 18.89
N ASP A 118 14.90 -8.47 19.28
CA ASP A 118 16.12 -7.77 19.65
C ASP A 118 17.09 -7.56 18.48
N ASN A 119 16.78 -8.10 17.29
CA ASN A 119 17.60 -7.90 16.09
C ASN A 119 17.42 -6.48 15.55
N ARG A 120 18.50 -5.90 15.05
CA ARG A 120 18.41 -4.61 14.35
C ARG A 120 17.76 -4.77 12.97
N GLY A 121 17.07 -3.73 12.50
CA GLY A 121 16.39 -3.73 11.20
C GLY A 121 17.29 -4.18 10.03
N ARG A 122 18.58 -3.80 10.04
CA ARG A 122 19.55 -4.24 9.02
C ARG A 122 19.88 -5.73 9.03
N GLN A 123 19.57 -6.45 10.10
CA GLN A 123 19.82 -7.89 10.25
C GLN A 123 18.61 -8.73 9.80
N LEU A 124 17.51 -8.08 9.46
CA LEU A 124 16.30 -8.73 8.97
C LEU A 124 16.42 -9.05 7.48
N SER A 125 15.79 -10.16 7.07
CA SER A 125 15.54 -10.44 5.66
C SER A 125 14.61 -9.39 5.04
N GLY A 126 14.59 -9.30 3.70
CA GLY A 126 13.73 -8.37 3.01
C GLY A 126 12.24 -8.52 3.36
N GLY A 127 11.77 -9.76 3.54
CA GLY A 127 10.38 -10.00 3.95
C GLY A 127 10.09 -9.61 5.39
N GLU A 128 11.02 -9.87 6.30
CA GLU A 128 10.89 -9.43 7.71
C GLU A 128 10.90 -7.89 7.81
N GLN A 129 11.70 -7.21 6.96
CA GLN A 129 11.69 -5.75 6.89
C GLN A 129 10.36 -5.21 6.37
N GLU A 130 9.76 -5.86 5.37
CA GLU A 130 8.44 -5.49 4.85
C GLU A 130 7.35 -5.72 5.90
N MET A 131 7.35 -6.88 6.57
CA MET A 131 6.44 -7.16 7.68
C MET A 131 6.57 -6.12 8.81
N LEU A 132 7.81 -5.69 9.13
CA LEU A 132 8.05 -4.65 10.13
C LEU A 132 7.51 -3.29 9.69
N SER A 133 7.63 -2.96 8.39
CA SER A 133 7.07 -1.73 7.83
C SER A 133 5.54 -1.70 7.93
N ILE A 134 4.88 -2.81 7.57
CA ILE A 134 3.43 -2.98 7.70
C ILE A 134 3.01 -2.91 9.18
N ALA A 135 3.70 -3.64 10.05
CA ALA A 135 3.40 -3.67 11.48
C ALA A 135 3.45 -2.27 12.13
N ARG A 136 4.42 -1.44 11.72
CA ARG A 136 4.52 -0.04 12.16
C ARG A 136 3.32 0.79 11.75
N ALA A 137 2.83 0.60 10.53
CA ALA A 137 1.65 1.30 10.05
C ALA A 137 0.38 0.86 10.79
N LEU A 138 0.27 -0.42 11.14
CA LEU A 138 -0.86 -0.97 11.91
C LEU A 138 -0.95 -0.44 13.33
N LEU A 139 0.18 -0.15 13.99
CA LEU A 139 0.20 0.45 15.34
C LEU A 139 -0.43 1.84 15.39
N LEU A 140 -0.63 2.50 14.26
CA LEU A 140 -1.43 3.71 14.16
C LEU A 140 -2.94 3.43 14.23
N ASN A 141 -3.38 2.17 14.28
CA ASN A 141 -4.78 1.75 14.22
C ASN A 141 -5.52 2.45 13.06
N PRO A 142 -5.07 2.25 11.81
CA PRO A 142 -5.58 2.99 10.67
C PRO A 142 -6.99 2.51 10.27
N LYS A 143 -7.78 3.44 9.71
CA LYS A 143 -9.02 3.14 8.99
C LYS A 143 -8.76 2.82 7.52
N LEU A 144 -7.70 3.43 6.96
CA LEU A 144 -7.22 3.20 5.59
C LEU A 144 -5.72 2.92 5.62
N LEU A 145 -5.32 1.83 4.99
CA LEU A 145 -3.91 1.47 4.81
C LEU A 145 -3.52 1.65 3.34
N LEU A 146 -2.53 2.48 3.09
CA LEU A 146 -1.92 2.69 1.78
C LEU A 146 -0.65 1.84 1.70
N LEU A 147 -0.57 0.93 0.73
CA LEU A 147 0.56 0.01 0.52
C LEU A 147 1.17 0.23 -0.86
N ASP A 148 2.46 0.54 -0.90
CA ASP A 148 3.20 0.85 -2.12
C ASP A 148 4.16 -0.30 -2.47
N GLU A 149 3.74 -1.17 -3.38
CA GLU A 149 4.46 -2.34 -3.90
C GLU A 149 5.03 -3.28 -2.80
N PRO A 150 4.20 -3.72 -1.83
CA PRO A 150 4.68 -4.50 -0.68
C PRO A 150 5.22 -5.88 -1.05
N SER A 151 4.93 -6.39 -2.25
CA SER A 151 5.45 -7.68 -2.72
C SER A 151 6.79 -7.58 -3.46
N GLN A 152 7.27 -6.36 -3.75
CA GLN A 152 8.44 -6.15 -4.59
C GLN A 152 9.72 -6.78 -4.02
N GLY A 153 10.36 -7.63 -4.83
CA GLY A 153 11.63 -8.28 -4.45
C GLY A 153 11.51 -9.26 -3.29
N LEU A 154 10.31 -9.80 -3.04
CA LEU A 154 10.07 -10.87 -2.07
C LEU A 154 10.03 -12.23 -2.74
N ALA A 155 10.48 -13.26 -2.00
CA ALA A 155 10.28 -14.65 -2.42
C ALA A 155 8.78 -15.01 -2.44
N PRO A 156 8.32 -15.91 -3.33
CA PRO A 156 6.91 -16.23 -3.52
C PRO A 156 6.15 -16.60 -2.23
N LEU A 157 6.80 -17.31 -1.32
CA LEU A 157 6.20 -17.67 -0.03
C LEU A 157 5.90 -16.43 0.83
N LEU A 158 6.82 -15.45 0.85
CA LEU A 158 6.66 -14.20 1.60
C LEU A 158 5.60 -13.28 0.96
N VAL A 159 5.51 -13.27 -0.36
CA VAL A 159 4.41 -12.59 -1.07
C VAL A 159 3.08 -13.11 -0.58
N LYS A 160 2.91 -14.44 -0.54
CA LYS A 160 1.68 -15.07 -0.05
C LYS A 160 1.37 -14.67 1.40
N GLU A 161 2.37 -14.67 2.28
CA GLU A 161 2.19 -14.24 3.69
C GLU A 161 1.73 -12.78 3.78
N VAL A 162 2.36 -11.85 3.05
CA VAL A 162 1.96 -10.43 3.01
C VAL A 162 0.51 -10.27 2.54
N PHE A 163 0.12 -10.95 1.47
CA PHE A 163 -1.24 -10.87 0.94
C PHE A 163 -2.28 -11.48 1.89
N GLN A 164 -1.94 -12.55 2.63
CA GLN A 164 -2.80 -13.10 3.69
C GLN A 164 -3.02 -12.08 4.83
N ILE A 165 -1.98 -11.35 5.20
CA ILE A 165 -2.07 -10.29 6.20
C ILE A 165 -3.00 -9.17 5.70
N ILE A 166 -2.87 -8.74 4.44
CA ILE A 166 -3.74 -7.71 3.84
C ILE A 166 -5.21 -8.17 3.87
N GLN A 167 -5.49 -9.42 3.53
CA GLN A 167 -6.85 -9.97 3.61
C GLN A 167 -7.38 -10.04 5.06
N ALA A 168 -6.51 -10.33 6.04
CA ALA A 168 -6.91 -10.31 7.44
C ALA A 168 -7.29 -8.90 7.91
N MET A 169 -6.56 -7.87 7.49
CA MET A 169 -6.88 -6.46 7.78
C MET A 169 -8.25 -6.05 7.25
N ARG A 170 -8.61 -6.47 6.02
CA ARG A 170 -9.94 -6.26 5.45
C ARG A 170 -11.03 -6.82 6.36
N LYS A 171 -10.84 -8.05 6.87
CA LYS A 171 -11.82 -8.70 7.76
C LYS A 171 -12.04 -7.93 9.07
N GLU A 172 -11.09 -7.08 9.44
CA GLU A 172 -11.16 -6.20 10.61
C GLU A 172 -11.72 -4.80 10.28
N GLY A 173 -12.23 -4.62 9.06
CA GLY A 173 -12.82 -3.36 8.62
C GLY A 173 -11.80 -2.31 8.16
N ILE A 174 -10.51 -2.64 8.09
CA ILE A 174 -9.50 -1.72 7.56
C ILE A 174 -9.63 -1.69 6.03
N ALA A 175 -9.86 -0.50 5.48
CA ALA A 175 -9.80 -0.29 4.04
C ALA A 175 -8.34 -0.33 3.55
N VAL A 176 -8.09 -0.87 2.36
CA VAL A 176 -6.74 -0.96 1.79
C VAL A 176 -6.72 -0.41 0.38
N LEU A 177 -5.82 0.52 0.11
CA LEU A 177 -5.41 0.89 -1.24
C LEU A 177 -4.02 0.31 -1.50
N LEU A 178 -3.99 -0.72 -2.33
CA LEU A 178 -2.81 -1.48 -2.69
C LEU A 178 -2.30 -1.04 -4.05
N VAL A 179 -1.09 -0.54 -4.12
CA VAL A 179 -0.36 -0.34 -5.38
C VAL A 179 0.52 -1.55 -5.63
N GLU A 180 0.40 -2.17 -6.79
CA GLU A 180 1.16 -3.37 -7.14
C GLU A 180 1.45 -3.47 -8.65
N GLN A 181 2.49 -4.24 -8.96
CA GLN A 181 2.83 -4.66 -10.32
C GLN A 181 2.39 -6.10 -10.59
N ASN A 182 2.29 -6.92 -9.55
CA ASN A 182 1.85 -8.31 -9.67
C ASN A 182 0.32 -8.38 -9.83
N VAL A 183 -0.13 -8.25 -11.08
CA VAL A 183 -1.55 -8.13 -11.43
C VAL A 183 -2.37 -9.32 -10.90
N ARG A 184 -1.92 -10.57 -11.15
CA ARG A 184 -2.72 -11.76 -10.79
C ARG A 184 -2.93 -11.90 -9.29
N VAL A 185 -1.86 -11.78 -8.51
CA VAL A 185 -1.94 -11.94 -7.05
C VAL A 185 -2.78 -10.83 -6.43
N SER A 186 -2.65 -9.61 -6.94
CA SER A 186 -3.40 -8.45 -6.46
C SER A 186 -4.89 -8.56 -6.77
N LEU A 187 -5.25 -8.95 -8.00
CA LEU A 187 -6.65 -9.14 -8.40
C LEU A 187 -7.32 -10.28 -7.62
N ALA A 188 -6.57 -11.31 -7.21
CA ALA A 188 -7.11 -12.42 -6.44
C ALA A 188 -7.61 -12.03 -5.03
N ILE A 189 -7.16 -10.90 -4.48
CA ILE A 189 -7.56 -10.44 -3.15
C ILE A 189 -8.39 -9.15 -3.17
N ALA A 190 -8.37 -8.42 -4.29
CA ALA A 190 -9.03 -7.12 -4.41
C ALA A 190 -10.54 -7.26 -4.72
N ASP A 191 -11.33 -6.32 -4.22
CA ASP A 191 -12.73 -6.15 -4.57
C ASP A 191 -12.88 -5.36 -5.87
N ARG A 192 -12.10 -4.28 -5.99
CA ARG A 192 -12.09 -3.39 -7.14
C ARG A 192 -10.67 -3.10 -7.61
N ALA A 193 -10.56 -2.81 -8.89
CA ALA A 193 -9.30 -2.47 -9.52
C ALA A 193 -9.42 -1.15 -10.29
N TYR A 194 -8.36 -0.37 -10.22
CA TYR A 194 -8.07 0.75 -11.11
C TYR A 194 -6.79 0.43 -11.88
N VAL A 195 -6.75 0.84 -13.14
CA VAL A 195 -5.53 0.77 -13.95
C VAL A 195 -5.11 2.18 -14.30
N LEU A 196 -3.88 2.50 -13.95
CA LEU A 196 -3.24 3.78 -14.23
C LEU A 196 -2.25 3.60 -15.39
N ASP A 197 -2.39 4.39 -16.42
CA ASP A 197 -1.45 4.46 -17.54
C ASP A 197 -1.16 5.91 -17.88
N ASP A 198 0.12 6.25 -17.98
CA ASP A 198 0.60 7.62 -18.24
C ASP A 198 -0.15 8.70 -17.42
N GLY A 199 -0.29 8.48 -16.13
CA GLY A 199 -0.92 9.40 -15.19
C GLY A 199 -2.45 9.49 -15.26
N ALA A 200 -3.13 8.69 -16.07
CA ALA A 200 -4.60 8.67 -16.19
C ALA A 200 -5.19 7.31 -15.84
N ILE A 201 -6.40 7.29 -15.28
CA ILE A 201 -7.15 6.06 -15.05
C ILE A 201 -7.75 5.59 -16.38
N VAL A 202 -7.32 4.41 -16.85
CA VAL A 202 -7.79 3.79 -18.10
C VAL A 202 -8.78 2.64 -17.86
N TYR A 203 -8.90 2.18 -16.62
CA TYR A 203 -9.89 1.20 -16.19
C TYR A 203 -10.31 1.45 -14.74
N SER A 204 -11.59 1.22 -14.47
CA SER A 204 -12.16 1.21 -13.11
C SER A 204 -13.31 0.21 -13.10
N GLY A 205 -13.26 -0.79 -12.24
CA GLY A 205 -14.30 -1.82 -12.15
C GLY A 205 -14.03 -2.87 -11.10
N ALA A 206 -14.83 -3.94 -11.10
CA ALA A 206 -14.63 -5.08 -10.23
C ALA A 206 -13.32 -5.81 -10.56
N ALA A 207 -12.57 -6.20 -9.54
CA ALA A 207 -11.31 -6.92 -9.74
C ALA A 207 -11.54 -8.27 -10.46
N ALA A 208 -12.64 -8.94 -10.17
CA ALA A 208 -13.01 -10.21 -10.82
C ALA A 208 -13.27 -10.07 -12.33
N GLU A 209 -13.89 -8.96 -12.76
CA GLU A 209 -14.10 -8.69 -14.20
C GLU A 209 -12.77 -8.49 -14.91
N LEU A 210 -11.87 -7.70 -14.32
CA LEU A 210 -10.54 -7.49 -14.88
C LEU A 210 -9.73 -8.79 -14.93
N ALA A 211 -9.83 -9.63 -13.88
CA ALA A 211 -9.14 -10.91 -13.81
C ALA A 211 -9.59 -11.89 -14.89
N SER A 212 -10.82 -11.79 -15.39
CA SER A 212 -11.36 -12.64 -16.47
C SER A 212 -10.92 -12.19 -17.88
N ASP A 213 -10.44 -10.97 -18.06
CA ASP A 213 -9.95 -10.40 -19.30
C ASP A 213 -8.42 -10.67 -19.44
N GLU A 214 -8.07 -11.89 -19.87
CA GLU A 214 -6.67 -12.30 -19.98
C GLU A 214 -5.83 -11.40 -20.91
N ASP A 215 -6.41 -10.89 -22.00
CA ASP A 215 -5.68 -10.06 -22.95
C ASP A 215 -5.35 -8.70 -22.31
N ARG A 216 -6.29 -8.15 -21.57
CA ARG A 216 -6.07 -6.91 -20.82
C ARG A 216 -5.06 -7.09 -19.70
N VAL A 217 -5.16 -8.19 -18.93
CA VAL A 217 -4.17 -8.54 -17.89
C VAL A 217 -2.78 -8.67 -18.49
N ARG A 218 -2.63 -9.36 -19.64
CA ARG A 218 -1.34 -9.49 -20.34
C ARG A 218 -0.81 -8.15 -20.85
N SER A 219 -1.65 -7.29 -21.38
CA SER A 219 -1.23 -5.96 -21.87
C SER A 219 -0.70 -5.07 -20.74
N MET A 220 -1.27 -5.16 -19.55
CA MET A 220 -0.84 -4.42 -18.36
C MET A 220 0.45 -4.97 -17.75
N ALA A 221 0.65 -6.30 -17.78
CA ALA A 221 1.85 -6.94 -17.26
C ALA A 221 3.13 -6.55 -18.05
N GLY A 222 2.98 -5.94 -19.24
CA GLY A 222 4.09 -5.48 -20.07
C GLY A 222 4.95 -6.63 -20.58
N ALA A 223 6.14 -6.34 -21.12
CA ALA A 223 7.07 -7.32 -21.70
C ALA A 223 7.67 -8.35 -20.71
N SER A 224 7.24 -8.39 -19.46
CA SER A 224 7.58 -9.43 -18.47
C SER A 224 6.78 -10.73 -18.66
N ALA A 225 6.02 -10.86 -19.76
CA ALA A 225 5.29 -12.09 -20.11
C ALA A 225 6.18 -13.35 -20.21
N LYS A 226 7.49 -13.22 -20.18
CA LYS A 226 8.42 -14.37 -20.12
C LYS A 226 8.55 -15.04 -18.74
N GLU A 227 8.13 -14.38 -17.66
CA GLU A 227 8.18 -14.96 -16.30
C GLU A 227 6.92 -15.71 -15.89
N TRP A 228 5.88 -15.74 -16.74
CA TRP A 228 4.56 -16.32 -16.43
C TRP A 228 4.37 -17.73 -16.96
N ALA A 229 5.39 -18.32 -17.58
CA ALA A 229 5.34 -19.65 -18.23
C ALA A 229 6.13 -20.74 -17.50
N GLN A 230 6.50 -20.54 -16.22
CA GLN A 230 7.13 -21.56 -15.39
C GLN A 230 6.35 -21.84 -14.12
#